data_00955958dc34b17c0322cdf432b4ce0e
#
_entry.id   00955958dc34b17c0322cdf432b4ce0e
#
_cell.length_a   1.000
_cell.length_b   1.000
_cell.length_c   1.000
_cell.angle_alpha   90.00
_cell.angle_beta   90.00
_cell.angle_gamma   90.00
#
_symmetry.space_group_name_H-M   'P 1'
#
loop_
_entity.id
_entity.type
_entity.pdbx_description
1 polymer ?
#
loop_
_entity_poly.entity_id
_entity_poly.type
_entity_poly.pdbx_seq_one_letter_code
_entity_poly.pdbx_strand_id
1 'polypeptide(L)'
;QGLLKSRKVELISGWGRLADANTVEVNGQRITGRNIVLATGSYSRSIPGLDIGGRIISSDQALQMDWVPSSAVILGGGVIGLEFASVWRSFGAEVTIIEALPHLANNEDEAISKQLERAYRKRGIKFHTNTRFASATQSEQGVHVATEDGKTFGADLLLVAVGRGPVTEGLGYEQVGITLDRGFVITNDRLHTGVG
;
A
#
# COMPACT_ATOMS: atom_id res chain seq x y z
N GLN A 1 17.24 -11.37 -12.32
CA GLN A 1 18.71 -11.20 -12.48
C GLN A 1 19.17 -11.58 -13.89
N GLY A 2 18.67 -12.67 -14.51
CA GLY A 2 19.10 -13.13 -15.84
C GLY A 2 18.97 -12.06 -16.94
N LEU A 3 17.84 -11.34 -16.96
CA LEU A 3 17.62 -10.26 -17.94
C LEU A 3 18.60 -9.08 -17.76
N LEU A 4 18.89 -8.67 -16.54
CA LEU A 4 19.87 -7.61 -16.27
C LEU A 4 21.26 -8.02 -16.79
N LYS A 5 21.70 -9.25 -16.48
CA LYS A 5 22.99 -9.79 -16.96
C LYS A 5 23.05 -9.84 -18.49
N SER A 6 22.01 -10.31 -19.18
CA SER A 6 21.97 -10.36 -20.65
C SER A 6 22.01 -8.97 -21.30
N ARG A 7 21.55 -7.94 -20.59
CA ARG A 7 21.58 -6.52 -21.02
C ARG A 7 22.84 -5.77 -20.54
N LYS A 8 23.81 -6.48 -19.92
CA LYS A 8 25.04 -5.89 -19.36
C LYS A 8 24.75 -4.79 -18.31
N VAL A 9 23.65 -4.95 -17.54
CA VAL A 9 23.31 -4.05 -16.43
C VAL A 9 24.00 -4.59 -15.19
N GLU A 10 24.82 -3.76 -14.56
CA GLU A 10 25.44 -4.07 -13.27
C GLU A 10 24.41 -3.91 -12.15
N LEU A 11 24.33 -4.91 -11.27
CA LEU A 11 23.46 -4.91 -10.10
C LEU A 11 24.33 -4.76 -8.84
N ILE A 12 24.17 -3.65 -8.14
CA ILE A 12 24.82 -3.39 -6.86
C ILE A 12 23.77 -3.45 -5.76
N SER A 13 23.88 -4.46 -4.90
CA SER A 13 22.96 -4.68 -3.79
C SER A 13 23.36 -3.84 -2.58
N GLY A 14 22.42 -3.10 -2.02
CA GLY A 14 22.62 -2.28 -0.82
C GLY A 14 21.62 -1.14 -0.71
N TRP A 15 21.75 -0.39 0.37
CA TRP A 15 20.94 0.82 0.58
C TRP A 15 21.62 1.99 -0.12
N GLY A 16 21.01 2.49 -1.19
CA GLY A 16 21.53 3.61 -1.99
C GLY A 16 20.98 4.93 -1.50
N ARG A 17 21.84 5.95 -1.43
CA ARG A 17 21.45 7.35 -1.19
C ARG A 17 22.14 8.29 -2.16
N LEU A 18 21.50 9.42 -2.48
CA LEU A 18 22.13 10.47 -3.25
C LEU A 18 23.21 11.17 -2.41
N ALA A 19 24.42 11.26 -2.96
CA ALA A 19 25.52 12.03 -2.40
C ALA A 19 25.62 13.42 -3.04
N ASP A 20 25.25 13.51 -4.31
CA ASP A 20 25.07 14.74 -5.10
C ASP A 20 24.10 14.48 -6.26
N ALA A 21 23.88 15.45 -7.15
CA ALA A 21 22.92 15.37 -8.26
C ALA A 21 23.18 14.20 -9.24
N ASN A 22 24.42 13.72 -9.32
CA ASN A 22 24.86 12.71 -10.28
C ASN A 22 25.50 11.47 -9.63
N THR A 23 25.54 11.41 -8.28
CA THR A 23 26.26 10.35 -7.55
C THR A 23 25.34 9.67 -6.53
N VAL A 24 25.26 8.35 -6.63
CA VAL A 24 24.66 7.48 -5.61
C VAL A 24 25.76 6.83 -4.79
N GLU A 25 25.63 6.82 -3.48
CA GLU A 25 26.47 6.08 -2.56
C GLU A 25 25.77 4.81 -2.09
N VAL A 26 26.45 3.64 -2.25
CA VAL A 26 25.97 2.32 -1.79
C VAL A 26 27.13 1.62 -1.11
N ASN A 27 26.97 1.19 0.14
CA ASN A 27 27.99 0.44 0.90
C ASN A 27 29.38 1.12 0.90
N GLY A 28 29.43 2.46 0.93
CA GLY A 28 30.69 3.22 0.85
C GLY A 28 31.26 3.40 -0.55
N GLN A 29 30.69 2.77 -1.57
CA GLN A 29 31.06 2.96 -2.96
C GLN A 29 30.25 4.13 -3.58
N ARG A 30 30.92 5.01 -4.30
CA ARG A 30 30.32 6.10 -5.04
C ARG A 30 30.18 5.73 -6.52
N ILE A 31 28.96 5.85 -7.04
CA ILE A 31 28.61 5.49 -8.41
C ILE A 31 28.07 6.74 -9.08
N THR A 32 28.75 7.21 -10.12
CA THR A 32 28.37 8.42 -10.86
C THR A 32 27.69 8.06 -12.18
N GLY A 33 26.57 8.71 -12.46
CA GLY A 33 25.82 8.56 -13.71
C GLY A 33 25.46 9.91 -14.33
N ARG A 34 25.31 9.95 -15.64
CA ARG A 34 24.79 11.17 -16.32
C ARG A 34 23.35 11.49 -15.92
N ASN A 35 22.56 10.47 -15.68
CA ASN A 35 21.19 10.57 -15.22
C ASN A 35 20.97 9.55 -14.11
N ILE A 36 20.18 9.92 -13.09
CA ILE A 36 19.76 9.04 -12.03
C ILE A 36 18.24 8.91 -12.08
N VAL A 37 17.72 7.67 -12.01
CA VAL A 37 16.30 7.39 -11.91
C VAL A 37 15.98 7.00 -10.48
N LEU A 38 15.08 7.76 -9.84
CA LEU A 38 14.59 7.50 -8.50
C LEU A 38 13.44 6.49 -8.59
N ALA A 39 13.67 5.25 -8.19
CA ALA A 39 12.70 4.16 -8.25
C ALA A 39 12.68 3.39 -6.93
N THR A 40 12.64 4.11 -5.81
CA THR A 40 12.84 3.60 -4.45
C THR A 40 11.60 2.92 -3.85
N GLY A 41 10.49 2.89 -4.60
CA GLY A 41 9.30 2.17 -4.24
C GLY A 41 8.44 2.85 -3.18
N SER A 42 7.62 2.04 -2.52
CA SER A 42 6.64 2.49 -1.53
C SER A 42 6.46 1.43 -0.45
N TYR A 43 5.93 1.83 0.70
CA TYR A 43 5.57 0.95 1.82
C TYR A 43 4.08 1.01 2.12
N SER A 44 3.52 -0.06 2.68
CA SER A 44 2.13 -0.09 3.14
C SER A 44 1.95 0.81 4.36
N ARG A 45 0.99 1.75 4.30
CA ARG A 45 0.65 2.60 5.43
C ARG A 45 -0.26 1.87 6.41
N SER A 46 -0.21 2.26 7.67
CA SER A 46 -1.20 1.92 8.68
C SER A 46 -1.89 3.18 9.21
N ILE A 47 -2.84 2.98 10.10
CA ILE A 47 -3.50 4.06 10.85
C ILE A 47 -2.77 4.22 12.19
N PRO A 48 -2.60 5.44 12.72
CA PRO A 48 -2.02 5.65 14.03
C PRO A 48 -2.70 4.78 15.11
N GLY A 49 -1.91 4.04 15.88
CA GLY A 49 -2.38 3.11 16.90
C GLY A 49 -2.81 1.72 16.39
N LEU A 50 -2.67 1.44 15.09
CA LEU A 50 -2.91 0.11 14.52
C LEU A 50 -1.61 -0.50 14.04
N ASP A 51 -1.06 -1.43 14.82
CA ASP A 51 0.18 -2.12 14.47
C ASP A 51 -0.09 -3.32 13.55
N ILE A 52 0.70 -3.41 12.47
CA ILE A 52 0.68 -4.54 11.55
C ILE A 52 1.52 -5.67 12.15
N GLY A 53 0.89 -6.83 12.37
CA GLY A 53 1.50 -8.02 12.94
C GLY A 53 0.47 -9.09 13.28
N GLY A 54 0.87 -10.35 13.31
CA GLY A 54 -0.02 -11.48 13.61
C GLY A 54 -1.16 -11.59 12.60
N ARG A 55 -2.40 -11.39 13.04
CA ARG A 55 -3.61 -11.45 12.20
C ARG A 55 -4.01 -10.11 11.60
N ILE A 56 -3.29 -9.05 11.91
CA ILE A 56 -3.43 -7.71 11.28
C ILE A 56 -2.31 -7.58 10.27
N ILE A 57 -2.63 -7.66 8.99
CA ILE A 57 -1.63 -7.79 7.92
C ILE A 57 -1.70 -6.65 6.90
N SER A 58 -0.58 -6.39 6.25
CA SER A 58 -0.49 -5.53 5.06
C SER A 58 -0.72 -6.33 3.77
N SER A 59 -0.85 -5.63 2.65
CA SER A 59 -0.91 -6.24 1.33
C SER A 59 0.36 -7.05 0.99
N ASP A 60 1.53 -6.61 1.48
CA ASP A 60 2.79 -7.30 1.23
C ASP A 60 2.81 -8.69 1.90
N GLN A 61 2.23 -8.81 3.10
CA GLN A 61 2.07 -10.09 3.81
C GLN A 61 0.95 -10.93 3.19
N ALA A 62 -0.17 -10.30 2.79
CA ALA A 62 -1.30 -10.99 2.15
C ALA A 62 -0.91 -11.69 0.84
N LEU A 63 0.03 -11.13 0.07
CA LEU A 63 0.58 -11.73 -1.15
C LEU A 63 1.46 -12.96 -0.89
N GLN A 64 1.93 -13.17 0.34
CA GLN A 64 2.79 -14.28 0.72
C GLN A 64 2.06 -15.39 1.46
N MET A 65 0.74 -15.23 1.68
CA MET A 65 -0.07 -16.23 2.36
C MET A 65 -0.17 -17.51 1.50
N ASP A 66 -0.03 -18.65 2.14
CA ASP A 66 -0.19 -19.99 1.58
C ASP A 66 -1.54 -20.65 1.95
N TRP A 67 -2.43 -19.89 2.59
CA TRP A 67 -3.76 -20.31 3.00
C TRP A 67 -4.80 -19.22 2.70
N VAL A 68 -6.07 -19.59 2.62
CA VAL A 68 -7.21 -18.70 2.42
C VAL A 68 -7.95 -18.53 3.73
N PRO A 69 -8.20 -17.30 4.23
CA PRO A 69 -9.01 -17.10 5.42
C PRO A 69 -10.47 -17.49 5.16
N SER A 70 -11.18 -18.01 6.16
CA SER A 70 -12.64 -18.24 6.06
C SER A 70 -13.38 -16.89 6.08
N SER A 71 -12.83 -15.90 6.79
CA SER A 71 -13.38 -14.54 6.86
C SER A 71 -12.28 -13.49 6.94
N ALA A 72 -12.51 -12.33 6.33
CA ALA A 72 -11.60 -11.20 6.37
C ALA A 72 -12.34 -9.86 6.52
N VAL A 73 -11.81 -9.00 7.38
CA VAL A 73 -12.12 -7.56 7.35
C VAL A 73 -11.01 -6.86 6.57
N ILE A 74 -11.39 -5.95 5.68
CA ILE A 74 -10.47 -5.13 4.90
C ILE A 74 -10.70 -3.68 5.28
N LEU A 75 -9.66 -3.01 5.76
CA LEU A 75 -9.68 -1.61 6.10
C LEU A 75 -9.13 -0.80 4.92
N GLY A 76 -10.04 -0.10 4.23
CA GLY A 76 -9.78 0.67 3.02
C GLY A 76 -10.45 0.09 1.77
N GLY A 77 -11.30 0.90 1.14
CA GLY A 77 -12.03 0.62 -0.10
C GLY A 77 -11.34 1.11 -1.36
N GLY A 78 -10.03 1.34 -1.31
CA GLY A 78 -9.20 1.66 -2.46
C GLY A 78 -8.82 0.41 -3.27
N VAL A 79 -8.04 0.59 -4.35
CA VAL A 79 -7.71 -0.46 -5.34
C VAL A 79 -7.22 -1.74 -4.67
N ILE A 80 -6.24 -1.64 -3.78
CA ILE A 80 -5.64 -2.82 -3.10
C ILE A 80 -6.71 -3.57 -2.29
N GLY A 81 -7.49 -2.88 -1.47
CA GLY A 81 -8.55 -3.50 -0.66
C GLY A 81 -9.60 -4.18 -1.52
N LEU A 82 -9.97 -3.56 -2.64
CA LEU A 82 -10.92 -4.12 -3.60
C LEU A 82 -10.38 -5.38 -4.29
N GLU A 83 -9.14 -5.37 -4.74
CA GLU A 83 -8.52 -6.54 -5.37
C GLU A 83 -8.48 -7.73 -4.40
N PHE A 84 -8.01 -7.54 -3.17
CA PHE A 84 -8.03 -8.62 -2.16
C PHE A 84 -9.44 -9.08 -1.81
N ALA A 85 -10.40 -8.17 -1.68
CA ALA A 85 -11.80 -8.53 -1.45
C ALA A 85 -12.34 -9.42 -2.58
N SER A 86 -12.01 -9.08 -3.82
CA SER A 86 -12.40 -9.84 -5.00
C SER A 86 -11.77 -11.24 -5.04
N VAL A 87 -10.46 -11.32 -4.76
CA VAL A 87 -9.69 -12.59 -4.76
C VAL A 87 -10.17 -13.51 -3.64
N TRP A 88 -10.20 -13.05 -2.39
CA TRP A 88 -10.61 -13.87 -1.25
C TRP A 88 -12.06 -14.33 -1.37
N ARG A 89 -12.94 -13.43 -1.85
CA ARG A 89 -14.34 -13.84 -2.12
C ARG A 89 -14.42 -14.92 -3.20
N SER A 90 -13.59 -14.87 -4.23
CA SER A 90 -13.53 -15.92 -5.27
C SER A 90 -13.02 -17.25 -4.71
N PHE A 91 -12.20 -17.22 -3.68
CA PHE A 91 -11.72 -18.40 -2.96
C PHE A 91 -12.70 -18.89 -1.86
N GLY A 92 -13.84 -18.22 -1.68
CA GLY A 92 -14.89 -18.66 -0.77
C GLY A 92 -14.93 -17.91 0.58
N ALA A 93 -14.02 -17.00 0.85
CA ALA A 93 -13.99 -16.23 2.10
C ALA A 93 -15.24 -15.33 2.25
N GLU A 94 -15.67 -15.13 3.49
CA GLU A 94 -16.56 -14.02 3.84
C GLU A 94 -15.75 -12.74 3.96
N VAL A 95 -16.09 -11.71 3.17
CA VAL A 95 -15.33 -10.46 3.13
C VAL A 95 -16.21 -9.27 3.49
N THR A 96 -15.68 -8.42 4.39
CA THR A 96 -16.28 -7.14 4.77
C THR A 96 -15.25 -6.02 4.61
N ILE A 97 -15.57 -5.00 3.82
CA ILE A 97 -14.73 -3.80 3.64
C ILE A 97 -15.26 -2.68 4.54
N ILE A 98 -14.36 -1.98 5.24
CA ILE A 98 -14.65 -0.76 6.00
C ILE A 98 -13.94 0.39 5.29
N GLU A 99 -14.71 1.40 4.86
CA GLU A 99 -14.21 2.56 4.13
C GLU A 99 -14.69 3.85 4.80
N ALA A 100 -13.76 4.75 5.11
CA ALA A 100 -14.04 6.03 5.74
C ALA A 100 -14.73 7.04 4.81
N LEU A 101 -14.51 6.91 3.51
CA LEU A 101 -15.03 7.79 2.47
C LEU A 101 -16.42 7.32 1.96
N PRO A 102 -17.15 8.17 1.20
CA PRO A 102 -18.52 7.89 0.80
C PRO A 102 -18.70 6.70 -0.15
N HIS A 103 -17.68 6.35 -0.91
CA HIS A 103 -17.72 5.31 -1.94
C HIS A 103 -16.53 4.37 -1.88
N LEU A 104 -16.67 3.18 -2.44
CA LEU A 104 -15.53 2.36 -2.85
C LEU A 104 -14.86 3.01 -4.08
N ALA A 105 -13.54 2.80 -4.24
CA ALA A 105 -12.78 3.40 -5.34
C ALA A 105 -12.95 4.93 -5.46
N ASN A 106 -12.85 5.66 -4.34
CA ASN A 106 -13.12 7.11 -4.28
C ASN A 106 -12.29 8.00 -5.23
N ASN A 107 -11.20 7.48 -5.79
CA ASN A 107 -10.38 8.19 -6.77
C ASN A 107 -10.92 8.09 -8.21
N GLU A 108 -11.96 7.27 -8.40
CA GLU A 108 -12.58 7.03 -9.69
C GLU A 108 -13.85 7.85 -9.86
N ASP A 109 -14.41 7.86 -11.07
CA ASP A 109 -15.70 8.48 -11.35
C ASP A 109 -16.80 7.85 -10.46
N GLU A 110 -17.66 8.70 -9.88
CA GLU A 110 -18.72 8.26 -8.96
C GLU A 110 -19.68 7.25 -9.60
N ALA A 111 -19.95 7.38 -10.91
CA ALA A 111 -20.81 6.42 -11.62
C ALA A 111 -20.15 5.03 -11.70
N ILE A 112 -18.83 4.99 -11.86
CA ILE A 112 -18.04 3.74 -11.85
C ILE A 112 -18.04 3.15 -10.44
N SER A 113 -17.79 3.96 -9.41
CA SER A 113 -17.83 3.53 -8.00
C SER A 113 -19.18 2.89 -7.65
N LYS A 114 -20.30 3.51 -8.03
CA LYS A 114 -21.65 2.96 -7.81
C LYS A 114 -21.89 1.62 -8.53
N GLN A 115 -21.38 1.46 -9.76
CA GLN A 115 -21.49 0.18 -10.48
C GLN A 115 -20.65 -0.91 -9.82
N LEU A 116 -19.43 -0.58 -9.39
CA LEU A 116 -18.56 -1.48 -8.65
C LEU A 116 -19.21 -1.95 -7.35
N GLU A 117 -19.76 -1.05 -6.56
CA GLU A 117 -20.50 -1.37 -5.34
C GLU A 117 -21.66 -2.34 -5.58
N ARG A 118 -22.45 -2.15 -6.66
CA ARG A 118 -23.51 -3.09 -7.04
C ARG A 118 -22.96 -4.48 -7.38
N ALA A 119 -21.83 -4.53 -8.13
CA ALA A 119 -21.17 -5.78 -8.49
C ALA A 119 -20.65 -6.52 -7.25
N TYR A 120 -20.07 -5.79 -6.29
CA TYR A 120 -19.55 -6.36 -5.05
C TYR A 120 -20.67 -6.92 -4.17
N ARG A 121 -21.78 -6.19 -4.00
CA ARG A 121 -22.98 -6.71 -3.30
C ARG A 121 -23.51 -7.97 -3.95
N LYS A 122 -23.61 -8.02 -5.28
CA LYS A 122 -24.06 -9.21 -6.02
C LYS A 122 -23.16 -10.43 -5.80
N ARG A 123 -21.86 -10.21 -5.60
CA ARG A 123 -20.88 -11.25 -5.27
C ARG A 123 -20.88 -11.64 -3.80
N GLY A 124 -21.68 -10.98 -2.95
CA GLY A 124 -21.75 -11.22 -1.51
C GLY A 124 -20.59 -10.62 -0.72
N ILE A 125 -19.88 -9.63 -1.28
CA ILE A 125 -18.90 -8.83 -0.55
C ILE A 125 -19.67 -7.76 0.21
N LYS A 126 -19.54 -7.74 1.54
CA LYS A 126 -20.11 -6.71 2.41
C LYS A 126 -19.19 -5.51 2.43
N PHE A 127 -19.75 -4.30 2.53
CA PHE A 127 -18.95 -3.10 2.73
C PHE A 127 -19.74 -2.01 3.45
N HIS A 128 -19.01 -1.19 4.22
CA HIS A 128 -19.53 -0.07 4.99
C HIS A 128 -18.72 1.17 4.62
N THR A 129 -19.32 2.05 3.84
CA THR A 129 -18.76 3.37 3.50
C THR A 129 -19.17 4.40 4.57
N ASN A 130 -18.54 5.57 4.59
CA ASN A 130 -18.69 6.58 5.65
C ASN A 130 -18.47 6.01 7.06
N THR A 131 -17.64 4.97 7.17
CA THR A 131 -17.43 4.23 8.41
C THR A 131 -15.96 4.29 8.79
N ARG A 132 -15.65 5.00 9.87
CA ARG A 132 -14.29 5.19 10.35
C ARG A 132 -13.87 4.11 11.31
N PHE A 133 -12.65 3.65 11.15
CA PHE A 133 -11.99 2.74 12.08
C PHE A 133 -11.78 3.42 13.45
N ALA A 134 -12.05 2.71 14.53
CA ALA A 134 -11.78 3.15 15.90
C ALA A 134 -10.65 2.33 16.54
N SER A 135 -10.76 0.99 16.53
CA SER A 135 -9.76 0.11 17.11
C SER A 135 -9.82 -1.29 16.54
N ALA A 136 -8.74 -2.06 16.72
CA ALA A 136 -8.75 -3.50 16.48
C ALA A 136 -8.02 -4.23 17.60
N THR A 137 -8.51 -5.41 17.93
CA THR A 137 -7.85 -6.38 18.83
C THR A 137 -7.70 -7.70 18.11
N GLN A 138 -6.69 -8.49 18.49
CA GLN A 138 -6.48 -9.82 17.90
C GLN A 138 -6.23 -10.85 19.00
N SER A 139 -6.58 -12.10 18.72
CA SER A 139 -6.37 -13.27 19.55
C SER A 139 -6.02 -14.48 18.68
N GLU A 140 -5.84 -15.65 19.29
CA GLU A 140 -5.68 -16.90 18.53
C GLU A 140 -6.92 -17.25 17.70
N GLN A 141 -8.11 -16.80 18.08
CA GLN A 141 -9.37 -17.06 17.37
C GLN A 141 -9.63 -16.12 16.20
N GLY A 142 -8.97 -14.95 16.13
CA GLY A 142 -9.20 -13.99 15.05
C GLY A 142 -8.97 -12.55 15.49
N VAL A 143 -9.58 -11.64 14.71
CA VAL A 143 -9.55 -10.19 14.95
C VAL A 143 -10.95 -9.67 15.26
N HIS A 144 -11.02 -8.63 16.09
CA HIS A 144 -12.22 -7.84 16.32
C HIS A 144 -11.92 -6.39 15.98
N VAL A 145 -12.68 -5.83 15.03
CA VAL A 145 -12.55 -4.45 14.55
C VAL A 145 -13.76 -3.65 15.03
N ALA A 146 -13.51 -2.53 15.69
CA ALA A 146 -14.54 -1.57 16.09
C ALA A 146 -14.45 -0.30 15.25
N THR A 147 -15.58 0.34 15.01
CA THR A 147 -15.72 1.59 14.26
C THR A 147 -16.25 2.73 15.15
N GLU A 148 -16.01 3.97 14.76
CA GLU A 148 -16.42 5.15 15.53
C GLU A 148 -17.93 5.24 15.73
N ASP A 149 -18.73 4.68 14.82
CA ASP A 149 -20.20 4.59 14.91
C ASP A 149 -20.70 3.41 15.77
N GLY A 150 -19.78 2.72 16.47
CA GLY A 150 -20.09 1.66 17.45
C GLY A 150 -20.36 0.28 16.84
N LYS A 151 -20.19 0.09 15.53
CA LYS A 151 -20.26 -1.25 14.91
C LYS A 151 -19.02 -2.05 15.24
N THR A 152 -19.18 -3.38 15.26
CA THR A 152 -18.06 -4.34 15.46
C THR A 152 -18.08 -5.43 14.40
N PHE A 153 -16.89 -5.88 14.01
CA PHE A 153 -16.70 -6.88 12.96
C PHE A 153 -15.66 -7.90 13.44
N GLY A 154 -16.01 -9.18 13.42
CA GLY A 154 -15.09 -10.28 13.73
C GLY A 154 -14.68 -11.00 12.44
N ALA A 155 -13.41 -11.41 12.34
CA ALA A 155 -12.90 -12.20 11.23
C ALA A 155 -11.63 -12.97 11.60
N ASP A 156 -11.18 -13.87 10.73
CA ASP A 156 -9.90 -14.58 10.93
C ASP A 156 -8.71 -13.61 10.83
N LEU A 157 -8.80 -12.59 9.98
CA LEU A 157 -7.77 -11.57 9.84
C LEU A 157 -8.30 -10.21 9.40
N LEU A 158 -7.48 -9.17 9.65
CA LEU A 158 -7.67 -7.81 9.18
C LEU A 158 -6.58 -7.46 8.15
N LEU A 159 -6.99 -7.10 6.94
CA LEU A 159 -6.10 -6.50 5.95
C LEU A 159 -6.13 -4.97 6.08
N VAL A 160 -4.97 -4.36 6.31
CA VAL A 160 -4.81 -2.90 6.33
C VAL A 160 -4.42 -2.44 4.92
N ALA A 161 -5.35 -1.81 4.22
CA ALA A 161 -5.22 -1.35 2.83
C ALA A 161 -5.54 0.14 2.68
N VAL A 162 -5.10 0.96 3.66
CA VAL A 162 -5.39 2.40 3.76
C VAL A 162 -4.48 3.29 2.91
N GLY A 163 -3.71 2.69 2.03
CA GLY A 163 -2.82 3.36 1.09
C GLY A 163 -1.35 3.02 1.25
N ARG A 164 -0.52 3.62 0.40
CA ARG A 164 0.93 3.44 0.40
C ARG A 164 1.64 4.77 0.58
N GLY A 165 2.79 4.75 1.23
CA GLY A 165 3.71 5.88 1.37
C GLY A 165 4.95 5.71 0.50
N PRO A 166 5.55 6.79 -0.02
CA PRO A 166 6.78 6.71 -0.81
C PRO A 166 7.98 6.43 0.10
N VAL A 167 8.93 5.63 -0.37
CA VAL A 167 10.23 5.44 0.30
C VAL A 167 11.16 6.54 -0.19
N THR A 168 11.23 7.64 0.56
CA THR A 168 12.03 8.84 0.23
C THR A 168 12.90 9.31 1.39
N GLU A 169 12.60 8.87 2.62
CA GLU A 169 13.31 9.28 3.81
C GLU A 169 14.71 8.67 3.87
N GLY A 170 15.70 9.48 4.28
CA GLY A 170 17.10 9.04 4.44
C GLY A 170 17.85 8.82 3.12
N LEU A 171 17.26 9.11 1.97
CA LEU A 171 17.84 8.85 0.65
C LEU A 171 18.64 10.01 0.06
N GLY A 172 18.81 11.11 0.81
CA GLY A 172 19.60 12.26 0.37
C GLY A 172 18.89 13.19 -0.60
N TYR A 173 17.59 13.07 -0.80
CA TYR A 173 16.85 13.81 -1.82
C TYR A 173 16.85 15.30 -1.55
N GLU A 174 16.49 15.72 -0.35
CA GLU A 174 16.42 17.14 0.00
C GLU A 174 17.82 17.79 0.08
N GLN A 175 18.85 17.02 0.48
CA GLN A 175 20.24 17.49 0.52
C GLN A 175 20.78 17.85 -0.86
N VAL A 176 20.31 17.21 -1.91
CA VAL A 176 20.70 17.52 -3.30
C VAL A 176 19.74 18.49 -3.99
N GLY A 177 18.74 19.02 -3.28
CA GLY A 177 17.82 20.04 -3.79
C GLY A 177 16.52 19.48 -4.40
N ILE A 178 16.24 18.18 -4.25
CA ILE A 178 14.96 17.59 -4.70
C ILE A 178 13.86 18.02 -3.73
N THR A 179 12.79 18.58 -4.27
CA THR A 179 11.62 19.02 -3.51
C THR A 179 10.66 17.86 -3.24
N LEU A 180 10.22 17.75 -1.98
CA LEU A 180 9.20 16.80 -1.54
C LEU A 180 7.91 17.53 -1.12
N ASP A 181 6.74 16.99 -1.48
CA ASP A 181 5.45 17.35 -0.90
C ASP A 181 4.88 16.14 -0.16
N ARG A 182 4.72 16.25 1.15
CA ARG A 182 4.22 15.16 2.03
C ARG A 182 4.95 13.82 1.80
N GLY A 183 6.26 13.90 1.52
CA GLY A 183 7.12 12.74 1.24
C GLY A 183 7.17 12.32 -0.24
N PHE A 184 6.32 12.85 -1.11
CA PHE A 184 6.35 12.55 -2.54
C PHE A 184 7.31 13.49 -3.27
N VAL A 185 8.10 12.94 -4.19
CA VAL A 185 8.99 13.74 -5.04
C VAL A 185 8.16 14.58 -6.02
N ILE A 186 8.40 15.89 -6.04
CA ILE A 186 7.77 16.79 -7.00
C ILE A 186 8.50 16.68 -8.35
N THR A 187 7.74 16.47 -9.41
CA THR A 187 8.26 16.35 -10.78
C THR A 187 7.46 17.20 -11.75
N ASN A 188 8.08 17.53 -12.89
CA ASN A 188 7.37 18.09 -14.03
C ASN A 188 6.70 16.99 -14.88
N ASP A 189 6.04 17.36 -15.99
CA ASP A 189 5.34 16.45 -16.92
C ASP A 189 6.25 15.40 -17.58
N ARG A 190 7.56 15.57 -17.50
CA ARG A 190 8.57 14.62 -18.01
C ARG A 190 9.22 13.81 -16.88
N LEU A 191 8.66 13.87 -15.68
CA LEU A 191 9.15 13.20 -14.46
C LEU A 191 10.54 13.69 -14.02
N HIS A 192 10.96 14.90 -14.41
CA HIS A 192 12.20 15.51 -13.95
C HIS A 192 11.97 16.18 -12.60
N THR A 193 12.92 15.99 -11.68
CA THR A 193 12.90 16.58 -10.33
C THR A 193 13.36 18.03 -10.29
N GLY A 194 13.91 18.56 -11.38
CA GLY A 194 14.52 19.89 -11.47
C GLY A 194 15.96 19.95 -10.95
N VAL A 195 16.56 18.84 -10.60
CA VAL A 195 17.95 18.71 -10.14
C VAL A 195 18.74 17.89 -11.15
N GLY A 196 19.88 18.42 -11.61
CA GLY A 196 20.79 17.79 -12.60
C GLY A 196 20.62 18.32 -14.01
#